data_a577acda64b4f8f264e820adac833eb7
#
_entry.id   a577acda64b4f8f264e820adac833eb7
#
_cell.length_a   1.000
_cell.length_b   1.000
_cell.length_c   1.000
_cell.angle_alpha   90.00
_cell.angle_beta   90.00
_cell.angle_gamma   90.00
#
_symmetry.space_group_name_H-M   'P 1'
#
loop_
_entity.id
_entity.type
_entity.pdbx_description
1 polymer ?
#
loop_
_entity_poly.entity_id
_entity_poly.type
_entity_poly.pdbx_seq_one_letter_code
_entity_poly.pdbx_strand_id
1 'polypeptide(L)'
;YGIVYLGSLRNDVARVREILNLPDYTFPLFGMAVGEPSDEENGSPKPRLPFKHIFHKDQYDANHHQQRKELEAYDQVVSEYYKERTNGVRTENWSQQIETFLNEITFLSQGQCLQ
;
A
#
# COMPACT_ATOMS: atom_id res chain seq x y z
N TYR A 1 -12.54 -17.39 6.95
CA TYR A 1 -12.08 -16.99 5.61
C TYR A 1 -11.02 -15.90 5.72
N GLY A 2 -9.99 -16.00 4.86
CA GLY A 2 -9.00 -14.94 4.65
C GLY A 2 -9.48 -13.98 3.56
N ILE A 3 -9.01 -12.73 3.62
CA ILE A 3 -9.30 -11.73 2.61
C ILE A 3 -8.02 -11.00 2.20
N VAL A 4 -7.95 -10.57 0.92
CA VAL A 4 -6.91 -9.67 0.43
C VAL A 4 -7.52 -8.59 -0.45
N TYR A 5 -7.15 -7.33 -0.20
CA TYR A 5 -7.55 -6.20 -1.04
C TYR A 5 -6.63 -6.07 -2.25
N LEU A 6 -7.24 -5.85 -3.41
CA LEU A 6 -6.58 -5.71 -4.70
C LEU A 6 -6.73 -4.27 -5.18
N GLY A 7 -5.67 -3.47 -5.00
CA GLY A 7 -5.64 -2.05 -5.39
C GLY A 7 -5.25 -1.82 -6.85
N SER A 8 -4.66 -2.82 -7.52
CA SER A 8 -4.15 -2.72 -8.90
C SER A 8 -5.21 -2.40 -9.97
N LEU A 9 -6.50 -2.57 -9.66
CA LEU A 9 -7.60 -2.17 -10.54
C LEU A 9 -7.56 -0.67 -10.92
N ARG A 10 -6.91 0.15 -10.09
CA ARG A 10 -6.76 1.59 -10.33
C ARG A 10 -5.62 1.94 -11.28
N ASN A 11 -4.78 0.98 -11.64
CA ASN A 11 -3.66 1.21 -12.56
C ASN A 11 -4.13 1.40 -14.01
N ASP A 12 -5.25 0.75 -14.38
CA ASP A 12 -5.90 0.93 -15.68
C ASP A 12 -7.43 0.82 -15.52
N VAL A 13 -8.03 1.91 -15.07
CA VAL A 13 -9.47 2.00 -14.82
C VAL A 13 -10.29 1.81 -16.10
N ALA A 14 -9.80 2.33 -17.23
CA ALA A 14 -10.49 2.22 -18.51
C ALA A 14 -10.64 0.76 -18.93
N ARG A 15 -9.56 0.00 -18.85
CA ARG A 15 -9.54 -1.43 -19.16
C ARG A 15 -10.42 -2.25 -18.22
N VAL A 16 -10.38 -1.94 -16.92
CA VAL A 16 -11.24 -2.62 -15.93
C VAL A 16 -12.72 -2.34 -16.20
N ARG A 17 -13.08 -1.09 -16.52
CA ARG A 17 -14.46 -0.75 -16.88
C ARG A 17 -14.95 -1.51 -18.09
N GLU A 18 -14.13 -1.64 -19.12
CA GLU A 18 -14.43 -2.41 -20.33
C GLU A 18 -14.66 -3.89 -20.01
N ILE A 19 -13.72 -4.54 -19.31
CA ILE A 19 -13.79 -5.97 -18.96
C ILE A 19 -15.04 -6.31 -18.13
N LEU A 20 -15.36 -5.43 -17.15
CA LEU A 20 -16.49 -5.63 -16.25
C LEU A 20 -17.80 -5.04 -16.80
N ASN A 21 -17.77 -4.45 -17.99
CA ASN A 21 -18.91 -3.77 -18.61
C ASN A 21 -19.61 -2.80 -17.64
N LEU A 22 -18.81 -1.96 -16.96
CA LEU A 22 -19.34 -1.04 -15.97
C LEU A 22 -20.09 0.12 -16.64
N PRO A 23 -21.24 0.53 -16.09
CA PRO A 23 -22.00 1.67 -16.61
C PRO A 23 -21.25 2.98 -16.42
N ASP A 24 -21.72 4.02 -17.11
CA ASP A 24 -21.20 5.37 -16.94
C ASP A 24 -21.29 5.82 -15.47
N TYR A 25 -20.36 6.68 -15.07
CA TYR A 25 -20.24 7.24 -13.69
C TYR A 25 -19.94 6.18 -12.61
N THR A 26 -19.55 4.96 -13.00
CA THR A 26 -19.12 3.90 -12.09
C THR A 26 -17.60 3.77 -12.11
N PHE A 27 -16.97 3.79 -10.91
CA PHE A 27 -15.53 3.69 -10.76
C PHE A 27 -15.15 2.44 -9.95
N PRO A 28 -14.27 1.55 -10.47
CA PRO A 28 -13.76 0.40 -9.75
C PRO A 28 -12.73 0.85 -8.70
N LEU A 29 -13.11 0.87 -7.43
CA LEU A 29 -12.25 1.41 -6.37
C LEU A 29 -11.19 0.41 -5.92
N PHE A 30 -11.60 -0.83 -5.66
CA PHE A 30 -10.75 -1.96 -5.30
C PHE A 30 -11.47 -3.27 -5.55
N GLY A 31 -10.71 -4.35 -5.67
CA GLY A 31 -11.21 -5.71 -5.60
C GLY A 31 -10.94 -6.33 -4.22
N MET A 32 -11.57 -7.46 -3.97
CA MET A 32 -11.32 -8.27 -2.78
C MET A 32 -11.40 -9.75 -3.16
N ALA A 33 -10.32 -10.49 -2.92
CA ALA A 33 -10.36 -11.93 -2.97
C ALA A 33 -10.69 -12.48 -1.57
N VAL A 34 -11.60 -13.45 -1.53
CA VAL A 34 -12.03 -14.11 -0.29
C VAL A 34 -11.85 -15.60 -0.47
N GLY A 35 -11.21 -16.28 0.47
CA GLY A 35 -10.96 -17.70 0.38
C GLY A 35 -10.54 -18.31 1.70
N GLU A 36 -10.37 -19.63 1.70
CA GLU A 36 -9.77 -20.33 2.80
C GLU A 36 -8.25 -20.18 2.73
N PRO A 37 -7.59 -19.67 3.81
CA PRO A 37 -6.14 -19.57 3.84
C PRO A 37 -5.48 -20.94 3.74
N SER A 38 -4.35 -21.04 3.05
CA SER A 38 -3.53 -22.26 3.07
C SER A 38 -2.90 -22.45 4.45
N ASP A 39 -2.84 -23.67 4.92
CA ASP A 39 -2.16 -24.02 6.18
C ASP A 39 -0.65 -23.72 6.14
N GLU A 40 -0.07 -23.61 4.93
CA GLU A 40 1.33 -23.26 4.71
C GLU A 40 1.59 -21.74 4.83
N GLU A 41 0.56 -20.91 4.80
CA GLU A 41 0.66 -19.45 4.86
C GLU A 41 0.44 -18.88 6.27
N ASN A 42 1.15 -19.37 7.26
CA ASN A 42 1.14 -18.86 8.64
C ASN A 42 1.98 -17.58 8.79
N GLY A 43 1.71 -16.57 7.98
CA GLY A 43 2.39 -15.29 8.09
C GLY A 43 1.93 -14.49 9.32
N SER A 44 2.87 -13.81 9.98
CA SER A 44 2.53 -12.83 11.01
C SER A 44 1.76 -11.63 10.42
N PRO A 45 0.87 -10.97 11.19
CA PRO A 45 0.19 -9.77 10.73
C PRO A 45 1.19 -8.69 10.31
N LYS A 46 0.96 -8.08 9.13
CA LYS A 46 1.80 -6.98 8.67
C LYS A 46 1.74 -5.81 9.66
N PRO A 47 2.89 -5.26 10.12
CA PRO A 47 2.93 -4.09 10.96
C PRO A 47 2.13 -2.92 10.38
N ARG A 48 1.54 -2.11 11.24
CA ARG A 48 0.79 -0.91 10.87
C ARG A 48 1.46 0.32 11.46
N LEU A 49 1.35 1.45 10.78
CA LEU A 49 1.73 2.75 11.33
C LEU A 49 1.03 2.96 12.69
N PRO A 50 1.67 3.65 13.64
CA PRO A 50 1.03 4.02 14.89
C PRO A 50 -0.31 4.73 14.65
N PHE A 51 -1.32 4.42 15.45
CA PHE A 51 -2.69 4.91 15.25
C PHE A 51 -2.76 6.44 15.11
N LYS A 52 -1.97 7.18 15.86
CA LYS A 52 -1.88 8.64 15.81
C LYS A 52 -1.36 9.22 14.49
N HIS A 53 -0.69 8.41 13.65
CA HIS A 53 -0.30 8.81 12.29
C HIS A 53 -1.42 8.65 11.26
N ILE A 54 -2.46 7.90 11.62
CA ILE A 54 -3.54 7.55 10.70
C ILE A 54 -4.84 8.25 11.10
N PHE A 55 -5.01 8.46 12.40
CA PHE A 55 -6.22 9.05 12.96
C PHE A 55 -5.92 10.33 13.75
N HIS A 56 -6.55 11.41 13.34
CA HIS A 56 -6.47 12.71 13.99
C HIS A 56 -7.86 13.11 14.48
N LYS A 57 -7.97 13.45 15.77
CA LYS A 57 -9.21 13.92 16.35
C LYS A 57 -9.21 15.45 16.37
N ASP A 58 -10.21 16.05 15.73
CA ASP A 58 -10.46 17.49 15.66
C ASP A 58 -9.38 18.28 14.89
N GLN A 59 -8.08 17.97 15.06
CA GLN A 59 -6.97 18.68 14.42
C GLN A 59 -5.88 17.70 13.98
N TYR A 60 -5.16 18.06 12.93
CA TYR A 60 -3.95 17.37 12.52
C TYR A 60 -2.81 17.64 13.50
N ASP A 61 -2.09 16.60 13.93
CA ASP A 61 -0.86 16.76 14.72
C ASP A 61 0.30 17.16 13.81
N ALA A 62 0.74 18.40 13.91
CA ALA A 62 1.81 18.97 13.11
C ALA A 62 3.22 18.81 13.75
N ASN A 63 3.38 17.95 14.76
CA ASN A 63 4.69 17.68 15.35
C ASN A 63 5.56 16.79 14.44
N HIS A 64 6.07 17.38 13.36
CA HIS A 64 6.86 16.65 12.34
C HIS A 64 8.15 16.02 12.89
N HIS A 65 8.73 16.58 13.95
CA HIS A 65 9.93 16.01 14.56
C HIS A 65 9.63 14.67 15.25
N GLN A 66 8.53 14.61 16.00
CA GLN A 66 8.09 13.38 16.64
C GLN A 66 7.61 12.36 15.61
N GLN A 67 6.85 12.80 14.62
CA GLN A 67 6.38 11.95 13.51
C GLN A 67 7.54 11.27 12.78
N ARG A 68 8.62 12.01 12.50
CA ARG A 68 9.81 11.46 11.83
C ARG A 68 10.49 10.37 12.65
N LYS A 69 10.69 10.59 13.96
CA LYS A 69 11.26 9.54 14.84
C LYS A 69 10.44 8.26 14.88
N GLU A 70 9.12 8.41 14.91
CA GLU A 70 8.21 7.27 14.93
C GLU A 70 8.16 6.55 13.60
N LEU A 71 8.29 7.29 12.48
CA LEU A 71 8.41 6.71 11.15
C LEU A 71 9.72 5.92 10.99
N GLU A 72 10.84 6.43 11.48
CA GLU A 72 12.12 5.71 11.51
C GLU A 72 12.01 4.40 12.30
N ALA A 73 11.35 4.43 13.46
CA ALA A 73 11.10 3.21 14.24
C ALA A 73 10.19 2.22 13.50
N TYR A 74 9.15 2.70 12.83
CA TYR A 74 8.27 1.88 12.01
C TYR A 74 8.99 1.26 10.81
N ASP A 75 9.87 2.00 10.17
CA ASP A 75 10.71 1.52 9.05
C ASP A 75 11.56 0.31 9.45
N GLN A 76 12.15 0.33 10.65
CA GLN A 76 12.90 -0.81 11.17
C GLN A 76 12.01 -2.05 11.35
N VAL A 77 10.83 -1.88 11.95
CA VAL A 77 9.87 -2.97 12.15
C VAL A 77 9.41 -3.56 10.82
N VAL A 78 9.13 -2.73 9.82
CA VAL A 78 8.70 -3.18 8.48
C VAL A 78 9.83 -3.91 7.76
N SER A 79 11.06 -3.41 7.85
CA SER A 79 12.22 -4.07 7.23
C SER A 79 12.44 -5.47 7.82
N GLU A 80 12.38 -5.60 9.16
CA GLU A 80 12.53 -6.91 9.82
C GLU A 80 11.38 -7.87 9.47
N TYR A 81 10.14 -7.37 9.45
CA TYR A 81 8.98 -8.15 9.01
C TYR A 81 9.16 -8.73 7.61
N TYR A 82 9.62 -7.94 6.64
CA TYR A 82 9.84 -8.44 5.28
C TYR A 82 11.03 -9.39 5.20
N LYS A 83 12.10 -9.11 5.93
CA LYS A 83 13.26 -9.99 6.00
C LYS A 83 12.90 -11.38 6.54
N GLU A 84 12.14 -11.45 7.63
CA GLU A 84 11.65 -12.71 8.17
C GLU A 84 10.70 -13.43 7.20
N ARG A 85 9.70 -12.71 6.67
CA ARG A 85 8.68 -13.28 5.79
C ARG A 85 9.24 -13.82 4.47
N THR A 86 10.31 -13.23 3.97
CA THR A 86 10.87 -13.57 2.65
C THR A 86 12.22 -14.28 2.74
N ASN A 87 12.60 -14.78 3.91
CA ASN A 87 13.90 -15.42 4.15
C ASN A 87 15.08 -14.52 3.69
N GLY A 88 14.99 -13.22 3.97
CA GLY A 88 16.04 -12.25 3.65
C GLY A 88 16.03 -11.72 2.20
N VAL A 89 15.11 -12.14 1.35
CA VAL A 89 15.02 -11.65 -0.05
C VAL A 89 14.59 -10.19 -0.12
N ARG A 90 13.70 -9.75 0.79
CA ARG A 90 13.22 -8.38 0.88
C ARG A 90 13.64 -7.75 2.19
N THR A 91 14.22 -6.57 2.11
CA THR A 91 14.71 -5.82 3.28
C THR A 91 14.29 -4.35 3.25
N GLU A 92 13.50 -3.95 2.24
CA GLU A 92 13.08 -2.57 2.08
C GLU A 92 12.17 -2.15 3.24
N ASN A 93 12.38 -0.94 3.73
CA ASN A 93 11.50 -0.33 4.71
C ASN A 93 10.27 0.35 4.05
N TRP A 94 9.33 0.82 4.85
CA TRP A 94 8.11 1.42 4.35
C TRP A 94 8.37 2.74 3.59
N SER A 95 9.26 3.60 4.11
CA SER A 95 9.60 4.88 3.47
C SER A 95 10.21 4.67 2.09
N GLN A 96 11.11 3.72 1.92
CA GLN A 96 11.70 3.35 0.63
C GLN A 96 10.63 2.85 -0.37
N GLN A 97 9.69 2.04 0.08
CA GLN A 97 8.59 1.56 -0.77
C GLN A 97 7.72 2.71 -1.27
N ILE A 98 7.39 3.68 -0.39
CA ILE A 98 6.60 4.86 -0.77
C ILE A 98 7.37 5.77 -1.72
N GLU A 99 8.65 6.00 -1.48
CA GLU A 99 9.50 6.81 -2.36
C GLU A 99 9.59 6.21 -3.77
N THR A 100 9.83 4.91 -3.87
CA THR A 100 9.85 4.19 -5.15
C THR A 100 8.53 4.34 -5.89
N PHE A 101 7.41 4.11 -5.19
CA PHE A 101 6.07 4.22 -5.76
C PHE A 101 5.76 5.64 -6.26
N LEU A 102 6.13 6.67 -5.50
CA LEU A 102 5.94 8.07 -5.90
C LEU A 102 6.78 8.44 -7.13
N ASN A 103 8.01 7.96 -7.20
CA ASN A 103 8.89 8.17 -8.35
C ASN A 103 8.34 7.51 -9.62
N GLU A 104 7.79 6.31 -9.52
CA GLU A 104 7.13 5.61 -10.64
C GLU A 104 5.91 6.38 -11.15
N ILE A 105 5.04 6.87 -10.26
CA ILE A 105 3.88 7.68 -10.64
C ILE A 105 4.32 8.98 -11.34
N THR A 106 5.34 9.66 -10.81
CA THR A 106 5.86 10.89 -11.39
C THR A 106 6.40 10.66 -12.80
N PHE A 107 7.12 9.57 -13.02
CA PHE A 107 7.63 9.19 -14.33
C PHE A 107 6.50 8.94 -15.34
N LEU A 108 5.47 8.21 -14.95
CA LEU A 108 4.31 7.91 -15.81
C LEU A 108 3.54 9.19 -16.18
N SER A 109 3.36 10.12 -15.24
CA SER A 109 2.66 11.39 -15.51
C SER A 109 3.42 12.31 -16.47
N GLN A 110 4.75 12.29 -16.46
CA GLN A 110 5.58 13.05 -17.41
C GLN A 110 5.58 12.45 -18.81
N GLY A 111 5.46 11.12 -18.93
CA GLY A 111 5.40 10.43 -20.23
C GLY A 111 4.09 10.65 -20.98
N GLN A 112 3.00 11.00 -20.31
CA GLN A 112 1.71 11.28 -20.93
C GLN A 112 1.52 12.73 -21.42
N CYS A 113 2.41 13.64 -21.02
CA CYS A 113 2.37 15.05 -21.48
C CYS A 113 3.03 15.29 -22.86
N LEU A 114 3.55 14.27 -23.53
CA LEU A 114 4.26 14.36 -24.80
C LEU A 114 3.56 13.69 -25.99
N GLN A 115 2.26 13.44 -25.89
CA GLN A 115 1.44 12.97 -27.05
C GLN A 115 0.29 13.91 -27.32
#